data_12df5b05a30dc8688747ca9a2af7a367
#
_entry.id   12df5b05a30dc8688747ca9a2af7a367
#
_cell.length_a   1.000
_cell.length_b   1.000
_cell.length_c   1.000
_cell.angle_alpha   90.00
_cell.angle_beta   90.00
_cell.angle_gamma   90.00
#
_symmetry.space_group_name_H-M   'P 1'
#
loop_
_entity.id
_entity.type
_entity.pdbx_description
1 polymer ?
#
loop_
_entity_poly.entity_id
_entity_poly.type
_entity_poly.pdbx_seq_one_letter_code
_entity_poly.pdbx_strand_id
1 'polypeptide(L)'
;FTKHLKAVNPDLVIFCIGINDAYDPSFCGTCYENNYDTLVSWIRSVNPNVEFLFVTNNDSYYKRRYPNKRVFEARDAMIRLSKKYNAGMWDMFNVMGGLGSCNKWIKNGCAKKDKIHLTKDGYILMGDLMFSAIMKAYSEHLKTTNVIPSVE
;
A
#
# COMPACT_ATOMS: atom_id res chain seq x y z
N PHE A 1 1.76 -21.36 0.95
CA PHE A 1 1.97 -20.08 0.21
C PHE A 1 2.56 -20.35 -1.18
N THR A 2 3.78 -20.91 -1.31
CA THR A 2 4.51 -21.10 -2.58
C THR A 2 3.79 -21.98 -3.61
N LYS A 3 3.02 -23.01 -3.19
CA LYS A 3 2.21 -23.82 -4.10
C LYS A 3 1.14 -22.99 -4.83
N HIS A 4 0.42 -22.14 -4.10
CA HIS A 4 -0.60 -21.28 -4.68
C HIS A 4 0.02 -20.17 -5.52
N LEU A 5 1.16 -19.62 -5.09
CA LEU A 5 1.90 -18.62 -5.82
C LEU A 5 2.34 -19.12 -7.20
N LYS A 6 2.84 -20.37 -7.28
CA LYS A 6 3.18 -21.02 -8.57
C LYS A 6 1.97 -21.17 -9.50
N ALA A 7 0.80 -21.49 -8.94
CA ALA A 7 -0.43 -21.63 -9.72
C ALA A 7 -0.93 -20.28 -10.29
N VAL A 8 -0.76 -19.20 -9.54
CA VAL A 8 -1.18 -17.84 -9.97
C VAL A 8 -0.15 -17.21 -10.91
N ASN A 9 1.15 -17.43 -10.66
CA ASN A 9 2.29 -16.85 -11.39
C ASN A 9 2.10 -15.35 -11.71
N PRO A 10 2.00 -14.47 -10.70
CA PRO A 10 1.62 -13.08 -10.90
C PRO A 10 2.70 -12.28 -11.61
N ASP A 11 2.32 -11.36 -12.50
CA ASP A 11 3.21 -10.37 -13.10
C ASP A 11 3.38 -9.14 -12.20
N LEU A 12 2.35 -8.84 -11.38
CA LEU A 12 2.36 -7.74 -10.42
C LEU A 12 1.81 -8.22 -9.07
N VAL A 13 2.52 -7.87 -8.00
CA VAL A 13 2.05 -8.06 -6.62
C VAL A 13 1.89 -6.71 -5.93
N ILE A 14 0.68 -6.44 -5.43
CA ILE A 14 0.37 -5.23 -4.67
C ILE A 14 0.37 -5.58 -3.18
N PHE A 15 1.31 -5.02 -2.42
CA PHE A 15 1.36 -5.15 -0.97
C PHE A 15 0.54 -4.03 -0.33
N CYS A 16 -0.62 -4.39 0.22
CA CYS A 16 -1.52 -3.48 0.95
C CYS A 16 -1.86 -4.09 2.33
N ILE A 17 -0.83 -4.46 3.09
CA ILE A 17 -0.93 -5.11 4.40
C ILE A 17 -0.02 -4.40 5.41
N GLY A 18 -0.17 -4.71 6.72
CA GLY A 18 0.71 -4.18 7.77
C GLY A 18 0.03 -3.27 8.79
N ILE A 19 -1.27 -2.97 8.64
CA ILE A 19 -2.01 -2.16 9.62
C ILE A 19 -2.06 -2.84 10.99
N ASN A 20 -2.16 -4.16 11.03
CA ASN A 20 -2.16 -4.95 12.25
C ASN A 20 -0.77 -4.99 12.90
N ASP A 21 0.29 -5.06 12.08
CA ASP A 21 1.67 -4.97 12.56
C ASP A 21 1.91 -3.63 13.25
N ALA A 22 1.58 -2.52 12.60
CA ALA A 22 1.69 -1.18 13.15
C ALA A 22 0.76 -0.94 14.36
N TYR A 23 -0.26 -1.78 14.57
CA TYR A 23 -1.12 -1.70 15.75
C TYR A 23 -0.46 -2.29 17.00
N ASP A 24 0.48 -3.24 16.86
CA ASP A 24 1.18 -3.84 17.98
C ASP A 24 2.09 -2.82 18.68
N PRO A 25 2.02 -2.67 20.03
CA PRO A 25 2.93 -1.82 20.78
C PRO A 25 4.41 -2.18 20.63
N SER A 26 4.73 -3.43 20.32
CA SER A 26 6.08 -3.95 20.09
C SER A 26 6.54 -3.81 18.63
N PHE A 27 5.82 -3.06 17.79
CA PHE A 27 6.15 -2.88 16.39
C PHE A 27 7.61 -2.47 16.19
N CYS A 28 8.28 -3.16 15.28
CA CYS A 28 9.68 -2.96 14.94
C CYS A 28 9.78 -2.78 13.41
N GLY A 29 10.10 -1.56 12.95
CA GLY A 29 10.18 -1.24 11.53
C GLY A 29 11.20 -2.08 10.76
N THR A 30 12.37 -2.37 11.36
CA THR A 30 13.37 -3.25 10.74
C THR A 30 12.88 -4.69 10.64
N CYS A 31 12.19 -5.20 11.68
CA CYS A 31 11.60 -6.53 11.64
C CYS A 31 10.54 -6.62 10.54
N TYR A 32 9.76 -5.56 10.39
CA TYR A 32 8.75 -5.42 9.36
C TYR A 32 9.36 -5.45 7.95
N GLU A 33 10.44 -4.71 7.71
CA GLU A 33 11.20 -4.75 6.45
C GLU A 33 11.74 -6.15 6.15
N ASN A 34 12.35 -6.82 7.12
CA ASN A 34 12.89 -8.17 6.96
C ASN A 34 11.80 -9.20 6.60
N ASN A 35 10.59 -9.03 7.13
CA ASN A 35 9.45 -9.87 6.77
C ASN A 35 9.05 -9.65 5.30
N TYR A 36 9.04 -8.39 4.83
CA TYR A 36 8.79 -8.10 3.42
C TYR A 36 9.90 -8.61 2.51
N ASP A 37 11.16 -8.49 2.92
CA ASP A 37 12.29 -9.06 2.17
C ASP A 37 12.11 -10.57 1.96
N THR A 38 11.64 -11.26 2.99
CA THR A 38 11.33 -12.69 2.91
C THR A 38 10.19 -12.96 1.93
N LEU A 39 9.10 -12.19 2.00
CA LEU A 39 7.97 -12.33 1.08
C LEU A 39 8.39 -12.07 -0.37
N VAL A 40 9.13 -11.00 -0.63
CA VAL A 40 9.64 -10.65 -1.96
C VAL A 40 10.55 -11.77 -2.49
N SER A 41 11.45 -12.30 -1.65
CA SER A 41 12.32 -13.40 -2.03
C SER A 41 11.54 -14.65 -2.44
N TRP A 42 10.51 -15.03 -1.68
CA TRP A 42 9.65 -16.16 -2.02
C TRP A 42 8.89 -15.94 -3.33
N ILE A 43 8.38 -14.73 -3.57
CA ILE A 43 7.63 -14.41 -4.78
C ILE A 43 8.56 -14.45 -5.99
N ARG A 44 9.73 -13.82 -5.90
CA ARG A 44 10.75 -13.85 -6.97
C ARG A 44 11.33 -15.23 -7.25
N SER A 45 11.33 -16.13 -6.27
CA SER A 45 11.72 -17.53 -6.50
C SER A 45 10.77 -18.28 -7.44
N VAL A 46 9.53 -17.78 -7.59
CA VAL A 46 8.52 -18.35 -8.49
C VAL A 46 8.50 -17.62 -9.83
N ASN A 47 8.47 -16.29 -9.80
CA ASN A 47 8.55 -15.43 -10.98
C ASN A 47 9.63 -14.37 -10.76
N PRO A 48 10.83 -14.52 -11.35
CA PRO A 48 11.91 -13.54 -11.20
C PRO A 48 11.59 -12.15 -11.76
N ASN A 49 10.67 -12.06 -12.72
CA ASN A 49 10.28 -10.82 -13.40
C ASN A 49 9.07 -10.13 -12.78
N VAL A 50 8.56 -10.62 -11.63
CA VAL A 50 7.42 -10.01 -10.96
C VAL A 50 7.73 -8.58 -10.53
N GLU A 51 6.79 -7.69 -10.80
CA GLU A 51 6.82 -6.30 -10.35
C GLU A 51 6.08 -6.13 -9.03
N PHE A 52 6.42 -5.08 -8.28
CA PHE A 52 5.80 -4.80 -6.98
C PHE A 52 5.24 -3.39 -6.92
N LEU A 53 4.11 -3.26 -6.21
CA LEU A 53 3.55 -1.98 -5.77
C LEU A 53 3.36 -2.03 -4.26
N PHE A 54 4.05 -1.16 -3.53
CA PHE A 54 3.88 -1.01 -2.10
C PHE A 54 2.84 0.07 -1.82
N VAL A 55 1.85 -0.27 -0.99
CA VAL A 55 0.79 0.64 -0.55
C VAL A 55 0.94 0.86 0.94
N THR A 56 1.11 2.11 1.38
CA THR A 56 1.26 2.41 2.80
C THR A 56 -0.05 2.18 3.56
N ASN A 57 0.04 1.97 4.87
CA ASN A 57 -1.14 1.78 5.72
C ASN A 57 -1.98 3.05 5.80
N ASN A 58 -3.30 2.91 5.98
CA ASN A 58 -4.17 4.02 6.31
C ASN A 58 -3.88 4.58 7.72
N ASP A 59 -4.33 5.81 7.97
CA ASP A 59 -4.34 6.36 9.34
C ASP A 59 -5.24 5.53 10.25
N SER A 60 -4.79 5.32 11.49
CA SER A 60 -5.51 4.53 12.47
C SER A 60 -5.29 5.03 13.90
N TYR A 61 -6.11 4.54 14.84
CA TYR A 61 -6.02 4.89 16.24
C TYR A 61 -5.77 3.65 17.11
N TYR A 62 -4.73 3.72 17.93
CA TYR A 62 -4.47 2.71 18.94
C TYR A 62 -5.52 2.78 20.05
N LYS A 63 -6.11 1.62 20.37
CA LYS A 63 -7.22 1.51 21.35
C LYS A 63 -8.38 2.49 21.08
N ARG A 64 -8.62 2.85 19.83
CA ARG A 64 -9.66 3.83 19.38
C ARG A 64 -9.50 5.24 19.97
N ARG A 65 -8.45 5.49 20.74
CA ARG A 65 -8.28 6.72 21.52
C ARG A 65 -7.08 7.55 21.04
N TYR A 66 -5.96 6.92 20.80
CA TYR A 66 -4.70 7.59 20.50
C TYR A 66 -4.35 7.44 19.03
N PRO A 67 -4.00 8.55 18.31
CA PRO A 67 -3.46 8.42 16.96
C PRO A 67 -2.26 7.47 16.95
N ASN A 68 -2.27 6.50 16.05
CA ASN A 68 -1.24 5.47 16.00
C ASN A 68 0.02 5.99 15.30
N LYS A 69 0.98 6.52 16.04
CA LYS A 69 2.23 7.07 15.50
C LYS A 69 3.14 6.02 14.85
N ARG A 70 2.95 4.71 15.15
CA ARG A 70 3.75 3.63 14.52
C ARG A 70 3.49 3.48 13.02
N VAL A 71 2.39 4.04 12.53
CA VAL A 71 2.12 4.10 11.07
C VAL A 71 3.19 4.90 10.31
N PHE A 72 3.88 5.86 10.95
CA PHE A 72 5.00 6.57 10.33
C PHE A 72 6.18 5.64 10.08
N GLU A 73 6.55 4.84 11.07
CA GLU A 73 7.66 3.88 10.95
C GLU A 73 7.34 2.80 9.92
N ALA A 74 6.09 2.28 9.90
CA ALA A 74 5.63 1.35 8.88
C ALA A 74 5.63 1.97 7.48
N ARG A 75 5.20 3.22 7.35
CA ARG A 75 5.23 3.98 6.09
C ARG A 75 6.65 4.17 5.58
N ASP A 76 7.56 4.58 6.46
CA ASP A 76 8.97 4.80 6.09
C ASP A 76 9.65 3.48 5.68
N ALA A 77 9.30 2.36 6.32
CA ALA A 77 9.73 1.03 5.92
C ALA A 77 9.25 0.68 4.49
N MET A 78 7.98 0.94 4.17
CA MET A 78 7.43 0.73 2.83
C MET A 78 8.14 1.59 1.77
N ILE A 79 8.48 2.85 2.10
CA ILE A 79 9.23 3.74 1.22
C ILE A 79 10.64 3.19 0.97
N ARG A 80 11.33 2.68 2.01
CA ARG A 80 12.65 2.06 1.84
C ARG A 80 12.59 0.79 0.99
N LEU A 81 11.57 -0.06 1.22
CA LEU A 81 11.34 -1.28 0.44
C LEU A 81 11.08 -0.96 -1.04
N SER A 82 10.23 0.04 -1.34
CA SER A 82 9.97 0.42 -2.73
C SER A 82 11.24 0.87 -3.46
N LYS A 83 12.09 1.65 -2.80
CA LYS A 83 13.40 2.06 -3.34
C LYS A 83 14.35 0.87 -3.52
N LYS A 84 14.43 -0.01 -2.52
CA LYS A 84 15.29 -1.20 -2.52
C LYS A 84 14.99 -2.13 -3.70
N TYR A 85 13.72 -2.29 -4.02
CA TYR A 85 13.24 -3.20 -5.06
C TYR A 85 12.95 -2.53 -6.42
N ASN A 86 13.22 -1.22 -6.53
CA ASN A 86 12.84 -0.40 -7.70
C ASN A 86 11.36 -0.59 -8.05
N ALA A 87 10.51 -0.56 -7.04
CA ALA A 87 9.08 -0.85 -7.10
C ALA A 87 8.23 0.41 -7.06
N GLY A 88 7.01 0.32 -7.55
CA GLY A 88 6.01 1.36 -7.38
C GLY A 88 5.64 1.56 -5.90
N MET A 89 5.27 2.78 -5.54
CA MET A 89 4.74 3.10 -4.21
C MET A 89 3.53 4.01 -4.30
N TRP A 90 2.48 3.67 -3.57
CA TRP A 90 1.32 4.53 -3.38
C TRP A 90 1.14 4.87 -1.90
N ASP A 91 1.27 6.16 -1.58
CA ASP A 91 1.23 6.65 -0.19
C ASP A 91 -0.21 6.90 0.26
N MET A 92 -0.94 5.82 0.54
CA MET A 92 -2.32 5.84 1.02
C MET A 92 -2.48 6.70 2.28
N PHE A 93 -1.50 6.67 3.19
CA PHE A 93 -1.52 7.46 4.41
C PHE A 93 -1.65 8.96 4.14
N ASN A 94 -0.81 9.48 3.24
CA ASN A 94 -0.86 10.90 2.87
C ASN A 94 -2.07 11.24 2.00
N VAL A 95 -2.47 10.36 1.09
CA VAL A 95 -3.70 10.53 0.29
C VAL A 95 -4.93 10.64 1.19
N MET A 96 -4.98 9.86 2.28
CA MET A 96 -6.04 9.94 3.28
C MET A 96 -6.02 11.24 4.07
N GLY A 97 -4.89 11.95 4.13
CA GLY A 97 -4.70 13.22 4.84
C GLY A 97 -3.78 13.14 6.06
N GLY A 98 -3.03 12.05 6.21
CA GLY A 98 -2.03 11.85 7.26
C GLY A 98 -2.61 11.57 8.64
N LEU A 99 -1.79 11.75 9.66
CA LEU A 99 -2.13 11.41 11.04
C LEU A 99 -3.35 12.22 11.55
N GLY A 100 -4.33 11.51 12.09
CA GLY A 100 -5.58 12.08 12.61
C GLY A 100 -6.68 12.25 11.55
N SER A 101 -6.38 11.98 10.28
CA SER A 101 -7.36 12.09 9.18
C SER A 101 -8.54 11.10 9.34
N CYS A 102 -8.34 9.97 10.00
CA CYS A 102 -9.37 8.96 10.24
C CYS A 102 -10.67 9.55 10.83
N ASN A 103 -10.57 10.56 11.70
CA ASN A 103 -11.76 11.22 12.25
C ASN A 103 -12.57 11.97 11.18
N LYS A 104 -11.91 12.59 10.19
CA LYS A 104 -12.58 13.23 9.04
C LYS A 104 -13.28 12.18 8.18
N TRP A 105 -12.60 11.05 7.95
CA TRP A 105 -13.16 9.93 7.20
C TRP A 105 -14.38 9.31 7.89
N ILE A 106 -14.38 9.21 9.23
CA ILE A 106 -15.55 8.78 10.00
C ILE A 106 -16.70 9.78 9.84
N LYS A 107 -16.42 11.08 9.97
CA LYS A 107 -17.43 12.14 9.82
C LYS A 107 -18.11 12.11 8.46
N ASN A 108 -17.38 11.73 7.41
CA ASN A 108 -17.87 11.63 6.04
C ASN A 108 -18.37 10.22 5.67
N GLY A 109 -18.53 9.32 6.64
CA GLY A 109 -19.06 7.98 6.40
C GLY A 109 -18.07 7.00 5.74
N CYS A 110 -16.82 7.40 5.50
CA CYS A 110 -15.80 6.60 4.78
C CYS A 110 -14.95 5.71 5.70
N ALA A 111 -14.98 5.91 7.02
CA ALA A 111 -14.31 5.04 7.99
C ALA A 111 -15.26 4.61 9.11
N LYS A 112 -14.97 3.44 9.69
CA LYS A 112 -15.75 2.88 10.80
C LYS A 112 -15.38 3.56 12.13
N LYS A 113 -16.29 3.50 13.10
CA LYS A 113 -16.10 4.04 14.45
C LYS A 113 -15.00 3.34 15.26
N ASP A 114 -14.49 2.18 14.76
CA ASP A 114 -13.33 1.51 15.35
C ASP A 114 -12.01 2.25 15.10
N LYS A 115 -12.01 3.23 14.19
CA LYS A 115 -10.85 4.05 13.81
C LYS A 115 -9.68 3.27 13.24
N ILE A 116 -9.97 2.17 12.56
CA ILE A 116 -8.99 1.29 11.89
C ILE A 116 -9.49 0.97 10.48
N HIS A 117 -10.73 0.50 10.36
CA HIS A 117 -11.26 0.00 9.11
C HIS A 117 -12.05 1.08 8.36
N LEU A 118 -11.97 1.04 7.04
CA LEU A 118 -12.85 1.82 6.18
C LEU A 118 -14.25 1.19 6.11
N THR A 119 -15.24 1.99 5.72
CA THR A 119 -16.55 1.50 5.29
C THR A 119 -16.46 0.98 3.85
N LYS A 120 -17.55 0.38 3.35
CA LYS A 120 -17.64 0.02 1.94
C LYS A 120 -17.34 1.21 1.02
N ASP A 121 -17.96 2.35 1.29
CA ASP A 121 -17.77 3.56 0.49
C ASP A 121 -16.34 4.12 0.61
N GLY A 122 -15.74 4.01 1.80
CA GLY A 122 -14.34 4.36 2.01
C GLY A 122 -13.37 3.47 1.23
N TYR A 123 -13.63 2.16 1.15
CA TYR A 123 -12.81 1.26 0.33
C TYR A 123 -12.99 1.52 -1.17
N ILE A 124 -14.21 1.83 -1.62
CA ILE A 124 -14.47 2.21 -3.02
C ILE A 124 -13.70 3.48 -3.36
N LEU A 125 -13.83 4.53 -2.53
CA LEU A 125 -13.12 5.79 -2.74
C LEU A 125 -11.59 5.59 -2.81
N MET A 126 -11.02 4.78 -1.91
CA MET A 126 -9.58 4.51 -1.94
C MET A 126 -9.17 3.70 -3.17
N GLY A 127 -10.01 2.76 -3.62
CA GLY A 127 -9.80 2.03 -4.88
C GLY A 127 -9.79 2.96 -6.09
N ASP A 128 -10.74 3.87 -6.18
CA ASP A 128 -10.83 4.87 -7.26
C ASP A 128 -9.62 5.81 -7.29
N LEU A 129 -9.17 6.26 -6.10
CA LEU A 129 -7.98 7.11 -5.98
C LEU A 129 -6.70 6.37 -6.39
N MET A 130 -6.54 5.10 -6.00
CA MET A 130 -5.41 4.28 -6.41
C MET A 130 -5.45 4.00 -7.91
N PHE A 131 -6.60 3.64 -8.46
CA PHE A 131 -6.79 3.43 -9.89
C PHE A 131 -6.42 4.69 -10.68
N SER A 132 -6.91 5.86 -10.25
CA SER A 132 -6.60 7.14 -10.89
C SER A 132 -5.09 7.46 -10.86
N ALA A 133 -4.41 7.15 -9.75
CA ALA A 133 -2.97 7.31 -9.63
C ALA A 133 -2.19 6.40 -10.59
N ILE A 134 -2.59 5.13 -10.70
CA ILE A 134 -1.99 4.15 -11.62
C ILE A 134 -2.21 4.61 -13.08
N MET A 135 -3.43 5.01 -13.44
CA MET A 135 -3.74 5.46 -14.80
C MET A 135 -2.99 6.73 -15.18
N LYS A 136 -2.81 7.66 -14.22
CA LYS A 136 -1.99 8.85 -14.43
C LYS A 136 -0.53 8.48 -14.69
N ALA A 137 0.07 7.63 -13.85
CA ALA A 137 1.45 7.20 -14.01
C ALA A 137 1.66 6.46 -15.35
N TYR A 138 0.72 5.61 -15.74
CA TYR A 138 0.74 4.91 -17.03
C TYR A 138 0.67 5.88 -18.21
N SER A 139 -0.25 6.86 -18.16
CA SER A 139 -0.38 7.88 -19.19
C SER A 139 0.89 8.74 -19.32
N GLU A 140 1.53 9.09 -18.21
CA GLU A 140 2.80 9.82 -18.20
C GLU A 140 3.93 8.98 -18.80
N HIS A 141 3.99 7.69 -18.48
CA HIS A 141 4.96 6.76 -19.05
C HIS A 141 4.81 6.66 -20.57
N LEU A 142 3.60 6.50 -21.09
CA LEU A 142 3.35 6.44 -22.55
C LEU A 142 3.83 7.70 -23.25
N LYS A 143 3.66 8.87 -22.67
CA LYS A 143 4.13 10.15 -23.24
C LYS A 143 5.66 10.23 -23.31
N THR A 144 6.34 9.71 -22.28
CA THR A 144 7.82 9.76 -22.21
C THR A 144 8.49 8.71 -23.10
N THR A 145 7.81 7.60 -23.39
CA THR A 145 8.34 6.52 -24.23
C THR A 145 8.01 6.64 -25.72
N ASN A 146 7.33 7.72 -26.13
CA ASN A 146 6.83 7.94 -27.50
C ASN A 146 5.97 6.79 -28.06
N VAL A 147 5.40 5.97 -27.18
CA VAL A 147 4.46 4.89 -27.55
C VAL A 147 3.04 5.47 -27.46
N ILE A 148 2.76 6.55 -28.19
CA ILE A 148 1.38 6.94 -28.48
C ILE A 148 1.05 6.26 -29.81
N PRO A 149 0.14 5.28 -29.88
CA PRO A 149 -0.40 4.85 -31.16
C PRO A 149 -1.03 6.08 -31.80
N SER A 150 -0.58 6.47 -32.98
CA SER A 150 -1.34 7.39 -33.83
C SER A 150 -2.71 6.75 -34.04
N VAL A 151 -3.72 7.33 -33.49
CA VAL A 151 -5.11 7.00 -33.82
C VAL A 151 -5.33 7.59 -35.21
N GLU A 152 -5.25 6.71 -36.23
CA GLU A 152 -5.81 6.99 -37.56
C GLU A 152 -7.34 6.90 -37.48
#